data_bddaaf41e704f9b5bef608b0bdebf0ef
#
_entry.id   bddaaf41e704f9b5bef608b0bdebf0ef
#
_cell.length_a   1.000
_cell.length_b   1.000
_cell.length_c   1.000
_cell.angle_alpha   90.00
_cell.angle_beta   90.00
_cell.angle_gamma   90.00
#
_symmetry.space_group_name_H-M   'P 1'
#
loop_
_entity.id
_entity.type
_entity.pdbx_description
1 polymer ?
#
loop_
_entity_poly.entity_id
_entity_poly.type
_entity_poly.pdbx_seq_one_letter_code
_entity_poly.pdbx_strand_id
1 'polypeptide(L)'
;MKLMPQSPSSVSTYNTCPKQYQAKYITKEVVFKSTAETERGNRWHKQLEERLCDKLDLPEETAIFEPLIRLLELMKGEKLAETRFGITADFKPCDYKQRWYGGTADVVVLNHEDRKAVIFDYKTGKVKDNEDFRKQLTNYALMAFIAYPHIQQIRVAYIFLDAMQFSPIEHGRKGLLFKRSDMEQMKSDLALDIERIAHSTERNEWLPNPSGLCRPNKPTVNGGKPWCQVKSCPFWNKR
;
A
#
# COMPACT_ATOMS: atom_id res chain seq x y z
N MET A 1 -18.66 17.21 -6.67
CA MET A 1 -18.77 16.13 -5.64
C MET A 1 -17.55 16.23 -4.71
N LYS A 2 -17.71 16.06 -3.39
CA LYS A 2 -16.55 16.14 -2.47
C LYS A 2 -15.66 14.92 -2.69
N LEU A 3 -14.35 15.14 -2.87
CA LEU A 3 -13.37 14.05 -3.00
C LEU A 3 -13.33 13.25 -1.70
N MET A 4 -13.43 11.91 -1.82
CA MET A 4 -13.26 11.02 -0.67
C MET A 4 -11.79 10.99 -0.21
N PRO A 5 -11.51 10.66 1.06
CA PRO A 5 -10.14 10.44 1.50
C PRO A 5 -9.41 9.40 0.64
N GLN A 6 -8.19 9.73 0.22
CA GLN A 6 -7.40 8.88 -0.66
C GLN A 6 -6.46 7.95 0.14
N SER A 7 -5.98 6.92 -0.52
CA SER A 7 -5.02 5.96 0.01
C SER A 7 -4.09 5.46 -1.11
N PRO A 8 -2.96 4.80 -0.77
CA PRO A 8 -2.09 4.19 -1.78
C PRO A 8 -2.88 3.30 -2.76
N SER A 9 -3.80 2.48 -2.26
CA SER A 9 -4.60 1.58 -3.10
C SER A 9 -5.60 2.33 -4.00
N SER A 10 -6.19 3.43 -3.54
CA SER A 10 -7.14 4.20 -4.36
C SER A 10 -6.41 4.95 -5.47
N VAL A 11 -5.27 5.57 -5.17
CA VAL A 11 -4.42 6.25 -6.16
C VAL A 11 -3.89 5.25 -7.20
N SER A 12 -3.37 4.10 -6.77
CA SER A 12 -2.91 3.04 -7.68
C SER A 12 -4.05 2.53 -8.58
N THR A 13 -5.27 2.39 -8.05
CA THR A 13 -6.43 1.99 -8.85
C THR A 13 -6.75 3.04 -9.93
N TYR A 14 -6.68 4.33 -9.58
CA TYR A 14 -6.90 5.42 -10.53
C TYR A 14 -5.81 5.45 -11.62
N ASN A 15 -4.55 5.34 -11.23
CA ASN A 15 -3.42 5.32 -12.15
C ASN A 15 -3.47 4.12 -13.09
N THR A 16 -3.96 2.96 -12.60
CA THR A 16 -4.20 1.79 -13.46
C THR A 16 -5.33 2.06 -14.45
N CYS A 17 -6.47 2.59 -13.99
CA CYS A 17 -7.60 2.91 -14.86
C CYS A 17 -8.62 3.81 -14.13
N PRO A 18 -8.80 5.09 -14.55
CA PRO A 18 -9.81 5.98 -13.98
C PRO A 18 -11.23 5.38 -13.96
N LYS A 19 -11.61 4.64 -15.01
CA LYS A 19 -12.91 3.97 -15.05
C LYS A 19 -13.06 2.89 -13.98
N GLN A 20 -11.99 2.17 -13.66
CA GLN A 20 -11.99 1.20 -12.57
C GLN A 20 -12.10 1.88 -11.20
N TYR A 21 -11.42 3.02 -11.02
CA TYR A 21 -11.56 3.85 -9.83
C TYR A 21 -13.01 4.31 -9.64
N GLN A 22 -13.62 4.86 -10.69
CA GLN A 22 -15.04 5.26 -10.66
C GLN A 22 -15.94 4.10 -10.19
N ALA A 23 -15.81 2.94 -10.84
CA ALA A 23 -16.64 1.79 -10.56
C ALA A 23 -16.47 1.25 -9.12
N LYS A 24 -15.27 1.34 -8.58
CA LYS A 24 -14.96 0.83 -7.24
C LYS A 24 -15.29 1.83 -6.12
N TYR A 25 -14.95 3.11 -6.31
CA TYR A 25 -14.99 4.08 -5.21
C TYR A 25 -16.16 5.09 -5.32
N ILE A 26 -16.65 5.38 -6.53
CA ILE A 26 -17.68 6.39 -6.77
C ILE A 26 -19.05 5.73 -6.95
N THR A 27 -19.23 4.90 -7.99
CA THR A 27 -20.51 4.27 -8.29
C THR A 27 -20.74 2.97 -7.51
N LYS A 28 -19.67 2.39 -6.94
CA LYS A 28 -19.70 1.12 -6.20
C LYS A 28 -20.28 -0.05 -7.03
N GLU A 29 -20.19 0.02 -8.34
CA GLU A 29 -20.56 -1.05 -9.27
C GLU A 29 -19.76 -2.33 -8.99
N VAL A 30 -18.48 -2.16 -8.65
CA VAL A 30 -17.58 -3.25 -8.29
C VAL A 30 -17.55 -3.37 -6.77
N VAL A 31 -18.19 -4.42 -6.25
CA VAL A 31 -18.10 -4.78 -4.84
C VAL A 31 -16.92 -5.72 -4.66
N PHE A 32 -15.98 -5.33 -3.80
CA PHE A 32 -14.88 -6.22 -3.41
C PHE A 32 -15.44 -7.43 -2.67
N LYS A 33 -15.19 -8.61 -3.22
CA LYS A 33 -15.44 -9.88 -2.52
C LYS A 33 -14.13 -10.39 -2.00
N SER A 34 -14.06 -10.65 -0.70
CA SER A 34 -12.91 -11.32 -0.11
C SER A 34 -12.68 -12.66 -0.79
N THR A 35 -11.42 -12.98 -1.07
CA THR A 35 -11.02 -14.30 -1.55
C THR A 35 -10.31 -15.04 -0.42
N ALA A 36 -10.20 -16.36 -0.53
CA ALA A 36 -9.47 -17.16 0.46
C ALA A 36 -8.03 -16.65 0.65
N GLU A 37 -7.38 -16.19 -0.43
CA GLU A 37 -6.03 -15.61 -0.37
C GLU A 37 -6.03 -14.28 0.40
N THR A 38 -7.03 -13.42 0.20
CA THR A 38 -7.16 -12.16 0.94
C THR A 38 -7.40 -12.42 2.42
N GLU A 39 -8.28 -13.38 2.75
CA GLU A 39 -8.58 -13.77 4.13
C GLU A 39 -7.35 -14.38 4.81
N ARG A 40 -6.61 -15.23 4.11
CA ARG A 40 -5.33 -15.76 4.58
C ARG A 40 -4.34 -14.62 4.88
N GLY A 41 -4.19 -13.68 3.94
CA GLY A 41 -3.32 -12.52 4.12
C GLY A 41 -3.69 -11.72 5.38
N ASN A 42 -4.96 -11.40 5.56
CA ASN A 42 -5.45 -10.65 6.73
C ASN A 42 -5.20 -11.40 8.04
N ARG A 43 -5.40 -12.73 8.06
CA ARG A 43 -5.08 -13.55 9.25
C ARG A 43 -3.60 -13.51 9.58
N TRP A 44 -2.73 -13.67 8.58
CA TRP A 44 -1.29 -13.66 8.78
C TRP A 44 -0.79 -12.32 9.31
N HIS A 45 -1.26 -11.19 8.73
CA HIS A 45 -0.93 -9.85 9.23
C HIS A 45 -1.29 -9.72 10.71
N LYS A 46 -2.52 -10.11 11.08
CA LYS A 46 -2.98 -10.04 12.47
C LYS A 46 -2.14 -10.90 13.42
N GLN A 47 -1.82 -12.13 13.04
CA GLN A 47 -0.99 -13.03 13.86
C GLN A 47 0.43 -12.50 14.04
N LEU A 48 1.03 -11.89 13.00
CA LEU A 48 2.34 -11.26 13.08
C LEU A 48 2.32 -10.00 13.95
N GLU A 49 1.25 -9.19 13.87
CA GLU A 49 1.01 -8.05 14.76
C GLU A 49 0.95 -8.51 16.23
N GLU A 50 0.06 -9.47 16.56
CA GLU A 50 -0.11 -10.02 17.89
C GLU A 50 1.21 -10.61 18.44
N ARG A 51 1.98 -11.31 17.59
CA ARG A 51 3.28 -11.85 17.97
C ARG A 51 4.31 -10.74 18.24
N LEU A 52 4.35 -9.72 17.41
CA LEU A 52 5.34 -8.64 17.55
C LEU A 52 5.02 -7.74 18.76
N CYS A 53 3.75 -7.35 18.94
CA CYS A 53 3.32 -6.40 19.96
C CYS A 53 2.97 -7.09 21.29
N ASP A 54 2.12 -8.11 21.25
CA ASP A 54 1.56 -8.75 22.43
C ASP A 54 2.35 -9.95 22.91
N LYS A 55 3.40 -10.35 22.14
CA LYS A 55 4.27 -11.50 22.42
C LYS A 55 3.53 -12.84 22.45
N LEU A 56 2.38 -12.93 21.77
CA LEU A 56 1.66 -14.18 21.62
C LEU A 56 2.42 -15.13 20.69
N ASP A 57 2.36 -16.42 20.98
CA ASP A 57 2.99 -17.42 20.11
C ASP A 57 2.30 -17.49 18.75
N LEU A 58 3.10 -17.65 17.69
CA LEU A 58 2.56 -17.83 16.34
C LEU A 58 1.85 -19.20 16.24
N PRO A 59 0.62 -19.25 15.70
CA PRO A 59 -0.01 -20.50 15.32
C PRO A 59 0.85 -21.34 14.35
N GLU A 60 0.60 -22.64 14.28
CA GLU A 60 1.35 -23.58 13.42
C GLU A 60 1.45 -23.09 11.96
N GLU A 61 0.34 -22.54 11.41
CA GLU A 61 0.28 -21.99 10.04
C GLU A 61 1.32 -20.88 9.79
N THR A 62 1.66 -20.10 10.81
CA THR A 62 2.55 -18.93 10.70
C THR A 62 3.85 -19.07 11.49
N ALA A 63 4.08 -20.20 12.16
CA ALA A 63 5.31 -20.46 12.93
C ALA A 63 6.58 -20.32 12.07
N ILE A 64 6.49 -20.54 10.75
CA ILE A 64 7.57 -20.33 9.79
C ILE A 64 8.09 -18.88 9.78
N PHE A 65 7.29 -17.90 10.21
CA PHE A 65 7.66 -16.49 10.25
C PHE A 65 8.36 -16.07 11.54
N GLU A 66 8.54 -16.96 12.52
CA GLU A 66 9.23 -16.65 13.78
C GLU A 66 10.65 -16.05 13.58
N PRO A 67 11.49 -16.54 12.63
CA PRO A 67 12.78 -15.92 12.35
C PRO A 67 12.67 -14.48 11.85
N LEU A 68 11.61 -14.15 11.10
CA LEU A 68 11.34 -12.77 10.64
C LEU A 68 10.99 -11.88 11.84
N ILE A 69 10.12 -12.32 12.72
CA ILE A 69 9.73 -11.56 13.92
C ILE A 69 10.95 -11.31 14.81
N ARG A 70 11.78 -12.31 15.04
CA ARG A 70 13.04 -12.15 15.80
C ARG A 70 13.98 -11.13 15.15
N LEU A 71 14.07 -11.12 13.82
CA LEU A 71 14.84 -10.11 13.11
C LEU A 71 14.30 -8.69 13.39
N LEU A 72 12.98 -8.51 13.37
CA LEU A 72 12.35 -7.22 13.69
C LEU A 72 12.56 -6.83 15.15
N GLU A 73 12.48 -7.77 16.08
CA GLU A 73 12.75 -7.54 17.51
C GLU A 73 14.18 -7.06 17.77
N LEU A 74 15.16 -7.62 17.06
CA LEU A 74 16.57 -7.23 17.18
C LEU A 74 16.90 -5.86 16.59
N MET A 75 16.04 -5.29 15.76
CA MET A 75 16.27 -3.93 15.23
C MET A 75 16.21 -2.91 16.38
N LYS A 76 17.18 -1.98 16.41
CA LYS A 76 17.21 -0.90 17.41
C LYS A 76 16.05 0.07 17.18
N GLY A 77 15.28 0.35 18.22
CA GLY A 77 14.17 1.30 18.22
C GLY A 77 12.86 0.72 18.71
N GLU A 78 11.86 1.58 18.82
CA GLU A 78 10.47 1.25 19.15
C GLU A 78 9.81 0.52 17.98
N LYS A 79 9.05 -0.54 18.25
CA LYS A 79 8.28 -1.30 17.26
C LYS A 79 6.82 -0.96 17.39
N LEU A 80 6.24 -0.48 16.31
CA LEU A 80 4.82 -0.17 16.20
C LEU A 80 4.24 -1.05 15.08
N ALA A 81 3.15 -1.73 15.37
CA ALA A 81 2.42 -2.48 14.34
C ALA A 81 1.13 -1.75 13.95
N GLU A 82 0.58 -2.06 12.78
CA GLU A 82 -0.66 -1.51 12.24
C GLU A 82 -0.76 0.02 12.37
N THR A 83 0.38 0.69 12.12
CA THR A 83 0.49 2.15 12.32
C THR A 83 -0.32 2.89 11.26
N ARG A 84 -1.35 3.62 11.70
CA ARG A 84 -2.22 4.41 10.83
C ARG A 84 -1.70 5.82 10.66
N PHE A 85 -1.39 6.18 9.43
CA PHE A 85 -0.98 7.53 9.05
C PHE A 85 -2.14 8.27 8.39
N GLY A 86 -2.44 9.47 8.87
CA GLY A 86 -3.36 10.40 8.24
C GLY A 86 -2.69 11.75 8.02
N ILE A 87 -2.85 12.33 6.84
CA ILE A 87 -2.37 13.67 6.52
C ILE A 87 -3.49 14.50 5.89
N THR A 88 -3.44 15.80 6.16
CA THR A 88 -4.33 16.80 5.57
C THR A 88 -3.83 17.24 4.18
N ALA A 89 -4.63 18.00 3.43
CA ALA A 89 -4.25 18.53 2.11
C ALA A 89 -3.08 19.52 2.15
N ASP A 90 -2.83 20.15 3.29
CA ASP A 90 -1.67 21.01 3.55
C ASP A 90 -0.49 20.24 4.18
N PHE A 91 -0.49 18.92 4.05
CA PHE A 91 0.56 18.01 4.50
C PHE A 91 0.90 18.10 5.99
N LYS A 92 -0.12 18.27 6.83
CA LYS A 92 0.02 18.17 8.29
C LYS A 92 -0.50 16.83 8.79
N PRO A 93 0.04 16.31 9.91
CA PRO A 93 -0.51 15.09 10.50
C PRO A 93 -1.92 15.35 11.03
N CYS A 94 -2.80 14.36 10.91
CA CYS A 94 -4.17 14.44 11.42
C CYS A 94 -4.68 13.06 11.86
N ASP A 95 -5.83 13.06 12.56
CA ASP A 95 -6.54 11.82 12.85
C ASP A 95 -6.88 11.08 11.55
N TYR A 96 -6.72 9.77 11.58
CA TYR A 96 -6.93 8.92 10.41
C TYR A 96 -8.35 9.05 9.80
N LYS A 97 -9.35 9.33 10.63
CA LYS A 97 -10.74 9.53 10.16
C LYS A 97 -10.94 10.86 9.43
N GLN A 98 -10.09 11.85 9.70
CA GLN A 98 -10.17 13.20 9.11
C GLN A 98 -9.19 13.40 7.95
N ARG A 99 -8.48 12.35 7.55
CA ARG A 99 -7.43 12.42 6.54
C ARG A 99 -7.95 12.86 5.16
N TRP A 100 -7.13 13.60 4.48
CA TRP A 100 -7.19 13.79 3.02
C TRP A 100 -6.52 12.61 2.32
N TYR A 101 -5.36 12.18 2.83
CA TYR A 101 -4.63 10.99 2.38
C TYR A 101 -4.14 10.18 3.59
N GLY A 102 -4.08 8.86 3.45
CA GLY A 102 -3.57 8.04 4.54
C GLY A 102 -3.45 6.57 4.17
N GLY A 103 -2.74 5.86 5.02
CA GLY A 103 -2.51 4.42 4.89
C GLY A 103 -2.16 3.80 6.23
N THR A 104 -2.11 2.48 6.27
CA THR A 104 -1.66 1.70 7.42
C THR A 104 -0.39 0.98 7.03
N ALA A 105 0.65 1.08 7.84
CA ALA A 105 1.89 0.33 7.69
C ALA A 105 1.89 -0.83 8.70
N ASP A 106 2.22 -2.03 8.25
CA ASP A 106 2.16 -3.22 9.11
C ASP A 106 3.18 -3.15 10.25
N VAL A 107 4.40 -2.68 9.96
CA VAL A 107 5.45 -2.51 10.97
C VAL A 107 6.20 -1.19 10.76
N VAL A 108 6.35 -0.42 11.83
CA VAL A 108 7.23 0.76 11.88
C VAL A 108 8.23 0.56 13.01
N VAL A 109 9.51 0.66 12.71
CA VAL A 109 10.59 0.67 13.71
C VAL A 109 11.16 2.08 13.78
N LEU A 110 11.00 2.75 14.93
CA LEU A 110 11.45 4.12 15.16
C LEU A 110 12.72 4.13 16.03
N ASN A 111 13.81 4.55 15.45
CA ASN A 111 15.04 4.79 16.19
C ASN A 111 15.21 6.31 16.39
N HIS A 112 14.77 6.80 17.53
CA HIS A 112 14.77 8.22 17.87
C HIS A 112 16.20 8.78 18.02
N GLU A 113 17.11 8.01 18.62
CA GLU A 113 18.51 8.42 18.82
C GLU A 113 19.23 8.63 17.49
N ASP A 114 19.12 7.67 16.58
CA ASP A 114 19.75 7.73 15.26
C ASP A 114 18.93 8.57 14.25
N ARG A 115 17.76 9.06 14.66
CA ARG A 115 16.79 9.81 13.83
C ARG A 115 16.44 9.07 12.54
N LYS A 116 16.25 7.76 12.64
CA LYS A 116 15.97 6.85 11.52
C LYS A 116 14.70 6.05 11.79
N ALA A 117 14.01 5.68 10.73
CA ALA A 117 12.93 4.72 10.80
C ALA A 117 13.07 3.65 9.72
N VAL A 118 12.45 2.50 9.99
CA VAL A 118 12.25 1.45 8.99
C VAL A 118 10.77 1.10 8.97
N ILE A 119 10.21 0.99 7.78
CA ILE A 119 8.81 0.64 7.59
C ILE A 119 8.74 -0.63 6.76
N PHE A 120 7.93 -1.58 7.22
CA PHE A 120 7.63 -2.77 6.46
C PHE A 120 6.13 -2.89 6.22
N ASP A 121 5.79 -3.37 5.04
CA ASP A 121 4.44 -3.73 4.66
C ASP A 121 4.46 -5.17 4.16
N TYR A 122 3.67 -6.03 4.79
CA TYR A 122 3.58 -7.43 4.45
C TYR A 122 2.78 -7.63 3.16
N LYS A 123 3.23 -8.55 2.34
CA LYS A 123 2.52 -8.94 1.13
C LYS A 123 2.45 -10.45 1.04
N THR A 124 1.28 -10.95 0.68
CA THR A 124 1.09 -12.35 0.28
C THR A 124 1.15 -12.46 -1.24
N GLY A 125 1.54 -13.65 -1.73
CA GLY A 125 1.65 -13.94 -3.15
C GLY A 125 3.04 -13.69 -3.73
N LYS A 126 3.11 -13.56 -5.06
CA LYS A 126 4.39 -13.47 -5.79
C LYS A 126 5.10 -12.14 -5.54
N VAL A 127 6.42 -12.20 -5.43
CA VAL A 127 7.28 -11.02 -5.32
C VAL A 127 7.09 -10.11 -6.54
N LYS A 128 6.91 -8.82 -6.29
CA LYS A 128 6.77 -7.77 -7.29
C LYS A 128 7.67 -6.60 -6.94
N ASP A 129 8.23 -5.98 -7.98
CA ASP A 129 8.93 -4.72 -7.91
C ASP A 129 8.59 -3.94 -9.17
N ASN A 130 7.62 -3.04 -9.07
CA ASN A 130 7.19 -2.18 -10.16
C ASN A 130 6.94 -0.75 -9.64
N GLU A 131 6.68 0.18 -10.54
CA GLU A 131 6.52 1.59 -10.21
C GLU A 131 5.40 1.85 -9.20
N ASP A 132 4.24 1.18 -9.33
CA ASP A 132 3.12 1.34 -8.39
C ASP A 132 3.49 0.91 -6.97
N PHE A 133 4.24 -0.18 -6.83
CA PHE A 133 4.76 -0.65 -5.55
C PHE A 133 5.77 0.34 -4.97
N ARG A 134 6.68 0.89 -5.79
CA ARG A 134 7.65 1.89 -5.35
C ARG A 134 6.96 3.18 -4.92
N LYS A 135 5.94 3.65 -5.64
CA LYS A 135 5.11 4.81 -5.25
C LYS A 135 4.43 4.60 -3.89
N GLN A 136 3.91 3.41 -3.62
CA GLN A 136 3.31 3.12 -2.31
C GLN A 136 4.34 3.24 -1.19
N LEU A 137 5.57 2.71 -1.37
CA LEU A 137 6.65 2.85 -0.39
C LEU A 137 7.05 4.31 -0.19
N THR A 138 7.13 5.10 -1.26
CA THR A 138 7.39 6.55 -1.20
C THR A 138 6.33 7.26 -0.35
N ASN A 139 5.07 6.92 -0.54
CA ASN A 139 3.97 7.52 0.22
C ASN A 139 4.00 7.14 1.71
N TYR A 140 4.41 5.91 2.05
CA TYR A 140 4.64 5.54 3.46
C TYR A 140 5.76 6.38 4.07
N ALA A 141 6.88 6.57 3.36
CA ALA A 141 7.98 7.41 3.84
C ALA A 141 7.51 8.86 4.05
N LEU A 142 6.76 9.45 3.10
CA LEU A 142 6.22 10.79 3.22
C LEU A 142 5.34 10.94 4.46
N MET A 143 4.36 10.06 4.64
CA MET A 143 3.46 10.10 5.78
C MET A 143 4.21 9.96 7.11
N ALA A 144 5.21 9.09 7.17
CA ALA A 144 6.02 8.91 8.36
C ALA A 144 6.94 10.10 8.64
N PHE A 145 7.52 10.76 7.62
CA PHE A 145 8.25 12.02 7.81
C PHE A 145 7.37 13.13 8.36
N ILE A 146 6.10 13.18 7.93
CA ILE A 146 5.13 14.17 8.44
C ILE A 146 4.75 13.84 9.89
N ALA A 147 4.46 12.56 10.19
CA ALA A 147 4.08 12.12 11.52
C ALA A 147 5.24 12.24 12.55
N TYR A 148 6.49 12.05 12.10
CA TYR A 148 7.68 12.06 12.96
C TYR A 148 8.69 13.12 12.50
N PRO A 149 8.53 14.40 12.89
CA PRO A 149 9.34 15.52 12.38
C PRO A 149 10.85 15.41 12.66
N HIS A 150 11.27 14.69 13.70
CA HIS A 150 12.66 14.52 14.08
C HIS A 150 13.38 13.45 13.24
N ILE A 151 12.67 12.54 12.58
CA ILE A 151 13.26 11.49 11.75
C ILE A 151 13.84 12.09 10.46
N GLN A 152 15.08 11.72 10.13
CA GLN A 152 15.83 12.25 8.98
C GLN A 152 15.98 11.26 7.83
N GLN A 153 15.91 9.97 8.12
CA GLN A 153 16.03 8.90 7.13
C GLN A 153 14.99 7.82 7.39
N ILE A 154 14.34 7.38 6.35
CA ILE A 154 13.38 6.28 6.42
C ILE A 154 13.72 5.26 5.35
N ARG A 155 13.82 4.00 5.75
CA ARG A 155 13.89 2.87 4.82
C ARG A 155 12.54 2.17 4.78
N VAL A 156 12.04 1.89 3.59
CA VAL A 156 10.73 1.24 3.41
C VAL A 156 10.88 0.03 2.51
N ALA A 157 10.31 -1.10 2.90
CA ALA A 157 10.33 -2.33 2.11
C ALA A 157 9.04 -3.12 2.26
N TYR A 158 8.72 -3.91 1.25
CA TYR A 158 7.79 -5.01 1.37
C TYR A 158 8.48 -6.25 1.90
N ILE A 159 7.73 -7.05 2.64
CA ILE A 159 8.11 -8.41 3.00
C ILE A 159 7.08 -9.35 2.38
N PHE A 160 7.48 -10.05 1.32
CA PHE A 160 6.64 -11.07 0.69
C PHE A 160 6.69 -12.36 1.50
N LEU A 161 5.63 -12.60 2.28
CA LEU A 161 5.57 -13.68 3.25
C LEU A 161 5.68 -15.06 2.60
N ASP A 162 4.94 -15.32 1.52
CA ASP A 162 5.00 -16.62 0.82
C ASP A 162 6.41 -16.95 0.27
N ALA A 163 7.22 -15.95 -0.02
CA ALA A 163 8.58 -16.10 -0.53
C ALA A 163 9.66 -15.88 0.53
N MET A 164 9.31 -15.42 1.72
CA MET A 164 10.23 -14.95 2.77
C MET A 164 11.27 -13.95 2.20
N GLN A 165 10.82 -13.05 1.33
CA GLN A 165 11.70 -12.16 0.57
C GLN A 165 11.33 -10.70 0.75
N PHE A 166 12.37 -9.86 0.90
CA PHE A 166 12.22 -8.40 0.89
C PHE A 166 12.25 -7.87 -0.56
N SER A 167 11.48 -6.83 -0.82
CA SER A 167 11.47 -6.10 -2.09
C SER A 167 11.17 -4.61 -1.86
N PRO A 168 11.72 -3.69 -2.63
CA PRO A 168 12.77 -3.92 -3.63
C PRO A 168 14.14 -4.19 -3.00
N ILE A 169 15.09 -4.58 -3.84
CA ILE A 169 16.51 -4.63 -3.47
C ILE A 169 17.23 -3.55 -4.29
N GLU A 170 17.80 -2.56 -3.60
CA GLU A 170 18.56 -1.48 -4.21
C GLU A 170 20.01 -1.48 -3.73
N HIS A 171 20.98 -1.49 -4.66
CA HIS A 171 22.40 -1.52 -4.34
C HIS A 171 22.75 -2.60 -3.29
N GLY A 172 22.16 -3.78 -3.39
CA GLY A 172 22.34 -4.89 -2.46
C GLY A 172 21.67 -4.71 -1.09
N ARG A 173 20.89 -3.65 -0.89
CA ARG A 173 20.19 -3.36 0.37
C ARG A 173 18.68 -3.55 0.22
N LYS A 174 18.04 -4.11 1.23
CA LYS A 174 16.60 -4.34 1.29
C LYS A 174 15.86 -3.00 1.45
N GLY A 175 14.91 -2.72 0.54
CA GLY A 175 14.03 -1.55 0.57
C GLY A 175 14.64 -0.26 0.00
N LEU A 176 13.78 0.73 -0.18
CA LEU A 176 14.11 2.08 -0.64
C LEU A 176 14.54 2.94 0.55
N LEU A 177 15.57 3.73 0.36
CA LEU A 177 16.02 4.71 1.35
C LEU A 177 15.58 6.11 0.93
N PHE A 178 14.87 6.78 1.81
CA PHE A 178 14.43 8.16 1.66
C PHE A 178 15.08 9.05 2.71
N LYS A 179 15.38 10.28 2.32
CA LYS A 179 15.88 11.34 3.22
C LYS A 179 14.80 12.39 3.41
N ARG A 180 14.83 13.10 4.51
CA ARG A 180 13.89 14.22 4.74
C ARG A 180 13.99 15.30 3.66
N SER A 181 15.17 15.50 3.07
CA SER A 181 15.37 16.41 1.93
C SER A 181 14.48 16.10 0.72
N ASP A 182 14.00 14.85 0.61
CA ASP A 182 13.22 14.40 -0.54
C ASP A 182 11.72 14.73 -0.39
N MET A 183 11.29 15.25 0.78
CA MET A 183 9.89 15.45 1.14
C MET A 183 9.15 16.37 0.18
N GLU A 184 9.76 17.47 -0.29
CA GLU A 184 9.05 18.43 -1.14
C GLU A 184 8.71 17.81 -2.50
N GLN A 185 9.60 16.99 -3.05
CA GLN A 185 9.30 16.25 -4.28
C GLN A 185 8.20 15.21 -4.02
N MET A 186 8.26 14.46 -2.91
CA MET A 186 7.22 13.48 -2.55
C MET A 186 5.85 14.14 -2.38
N LYS A 187 5.78 15.33 -1.76
CA LYS A 187 4.54 16.10 -1.60
C LYS A 187 3.98 16.52 -2.96
N SER A 188 4.84 17.06 -3.82
CA SER A 188 4.47 17.47 -5.18
C SER A 188 3.91 16.31 -6.00
N ASP A 189 4.57 15.15 -5.97
CA ASP A 189 4.15 13.96 -6.71
C ASP A 189 2.80 13.43 -6.20
N LEU A 190 2.60 13.38 -4.88
CA LEU A 190 1.34 12.96 -4.29
C LEU A 190 0.21 13.95 -4.58
N ALA A 191 0.47 15.26 -4.48
CA ALA A 191 -0.51 16.30 -4.80
C ALA A 191 -1.00 16.16 -6.24
N LEU A 192 -0.07 16.00 -7.19
CA LEU A 192 -0.38 15.83 -8.60
C LEU A 192 -1.25 14.58 -8.87
N ASP A 193 -0.92 13.46 -8.24
CA ASP A 193 -1.73 12.24 -8.37
C ASP A 193 -3.17 12.46 -7.84
N ILE A 194 -3.35 13.18 -6.72
CA ILE A 194 -4.67 13.43 -6.16
C ILE A 194 -5.44 14.53 -6.93
N GLU A 195 -4.76 15.55 -7.46
CA GLU A 195 -5.36 16.56 -8.33
C GLU A 195 -5.98 15.94 -9.57
N ARG A 196 -5.32 14.96 -10.18
CA ARG A 196 -5.88 14.21 -11.32
C ARG A 196 -7.18 13.49 -10.98
N ILE A 197 -7.25 12.91 -9.78
CA ILE A 197 -8.47 12.28 -9.28
C ILE A 197 -9.56 13.32 -9.01
N ALA A 198 -9.20 14.45 -8.41
CA ALA A 198 -10.11 15.56 -8.14
C ALA A 198 -10.72 16.12 -9.43
N HIS A 199 -9.91 16.38 -10.45
CA HIS A 199 -10.34 16.82 -11.77
C HIS A 199 -11.34 15.85 -12.43
N SER A 200 -11.03 14.54 -12.40
CA SER A 200 -11.96 13.53 -12.92
C SER A 200 -13.27 13.49 -12.13
N THR A 201 -13.20 13.72 -10.81
CA THR A 201 -14.37 13.75 -9.93
C THR A 201 -15.25 14.96 -10.21
N GLU A 202 -14.67 16.14 -10.35
CA GLU A 202 -15.39 17.41 -10.63
C GLU A 202 -16.11 17.39 -11.97
N ARG A 203 -15.42 16.90 -13.01
CA ARG A 203 -15.96 16.83 -14.38
C ARG A 203 -16.82 15.59 -14.61
N ASN A 204 -16.82 14.64 -13.67
CA ASN A 204 -17.39 13.30 -13.83
C ASN A 204 -16.87 12.60 -15.11
N GLU A 205 -15.59 12.79 -15.43
CA GLU A 205 -14.91 12.23 -16.58
C GLU A 205 -13.96 11.11 -16.16
N TRP A 206 -14.28 9.89 -16.58
CA TRP A 206 -13.58 8.68 -16.15
C TRP A 206 -13.15 7.86 -17.35
N LEU A 207 -12.09 8.31 -18.00
CA LEU A 207 -11.58 7.69 -19.22
C LEU A 207 -11.05 6.29 -18.92
N PRO A 208 -11.51 5.25 -19.61
CA PRO A 208 -10.96 3.92 -19.45
C PRO A 208 -9.52 3.87 -20.01
N ASN A 209 -8.65 3.12 -19.30
CA ASN A 209 -7.31 2.79 -19.76
C ASN A 209 -7.25 1.29 -20.14
N PRO A 210 -7.50 0.95 -21.42
CA PRO A 210 -7.54 -0.44 -21.86
C PRO A 210 -6.19 -1.13 -21.68
N SER A 211 -6.20 -2.30 -21.02
CA SER A 211 -5.00 -3.08 -20.76
C SER A 211 -5.30 -4.58 -20.85
N GLY A 212 -4.29 -5.41 -20.64
CA GLY A 212 -4.46 -6.87 -20.52
C GLY A 212 -5.45 -7.30 -19.44
N LEU A 213 -5.70 -6.45 -18.43
CA LEU A 213 -6.68 -6.72 -17.38
C LEU A 213 -8.14 -6.70 -17.88
N CYS A 214 -8.41 -6.02 -19.01
CA CYS A 214 -9.73 -5.94 -19.63
C CYS A 214 -10.09 -7.14 -20.48
N ARG A 215 -9.10 -7.98 -20.83
CA ARG A 215 -9.24 -9.11 -21.75
C ARG A 215 -9.46 -10.41 -20.99
N PRO A 216 -10.12 -11.40 -21.60
CA PRO A 216 -10.22 -12.74 -21.03
C PRO A 216 -8.83 -13.34 -20.82
N ASN A 217 -8.62 -13.90 -19.65
CA ASN A 217 -7.42 -14.71 -19.38
C ASN A 217 -7.52 -16.08 -20.04
N LYS A 218 -6.40 -16.80 -20.09
CA LYS A 218 -6.40 -18.20 -20.51
C LYS A 218 -7.41 -18.99 -19.68
N PRO A 219 -8.10 -20.01 -20.25
CA PRO A 219 -9.14 -20.78 -19.55
C PRO A 219 -8.69 -21.39 -18.21
N THR A 220 -7.40 -21.67 -18.07
CA THR A 220 -6.79 -22.24 -16.86
C THR A 220 -6.63 -21.22 -15.72
N VAL A 221 -6.84 -19.93 -16.01
CA VAL A 221 -6.68 -18.85 -15.03
C VAL A 221 -7.98 -18.06 -14.96
N ASN A 222 -8.53 -17.90 -13.74
CA ASN A 222 -9.76 -17.14 -13.48
C ASN A 222 -10.97 -17.56 -14.37
N GLY A 223 -11.04 -18.83 -14.76
CA GLY A 223 -12.12 -19.35 -15.62
C GLY A 223 -12.27 -18.63 -16.96
N GLY A 224 -11.19 -18.05 -17.49
CA GLY A 224 -11.20 -17.29 -18.75
C GLY A 224 -11.84 -15.90 -18.67
N LYS A 225 -12.15 -15.41 -17.47
CA LYS A 225 -12.76 -14.07 -17.27
C LYS A 225 -11.69 -12.99 -17.17
N PRO A 226 -11.99 -11.72 -17.57
CA PRO A 226 -11.10 -10.59 -17.32
C PRO A 226 -10.82 -10.41 -15.81
N TRP A 227 -9.61 -9.94 -15.49
CA TRP A 227 -9.30 -9.51 -14.12
C TRP A 227 -10.06 -8.24 -13.72
N CYS A 228 -10.29 -7.34 -14.68
CA CYS A 228 -11.13 -6.17 -14.48
C CYS A 228 -12.60 -6.59 -14.28
N GLN A 229 -13.22 -6.09 -13.23
CA GLN A 229 -14.61 -6.45 -12.86
C GLN A 229 -15.64 -5.42 -13.37
N VAL A 230 -15.22 -4.37 -14.08
CA VAL A 230 -16.10 -3.29 -14.56
C VAL A 230 -16.82 -3.73 -15.84
N LYS A 231 -17.93 -4.42 -15.68
CA LYS A 231 -18.70 -5.00 -16.81
C LYS A 231 -19.35 -3.94 -17.69
N SER A 232 -19.68 -2.76 -17.14
CA SER A 232 -20.24 -1.63 -17.89
C SER A 232 -19.24 -0.96 -18.82
N CYS A 233 -17.92 -1.26 -18.68
CA CYS A 233 -16.89 -0.64 -19.49
C CYS A 233 -16.90 -1.19 -20.93
N PRO A 234 -16.83 -0.29 -21.97
CA PRO A 234 -16.86 -0.72 -23.37
C PRO A 234 -15.68 -1.61 -23.78
N PHE A 235 -14.60 -1.65 -23.01
CA PHE A 235 -13.42 -2.49 -23.25
C PHE A 235 -13.44 -3.80 -22.45
N TRP A 236 -14.45 -4.00 -21.60
CA TRP A 236 -14.54 -5.22 -20.81
C TRP A 236 -14.81 -6.44 -21.69
N ASN A 237 -14.03 -7.51 -21.51
CA ASN A 237 -14.19 -8.80 -22.21
C ASN A 237 -14.11 -8.71 -23.75
N LYS A 238 -13.59 -7.61 -24.32
CA LYS A 238 -13.33 -7.53 -25.75
C LYS A 238 -12.00 -8.21 -26.09
N ARG A 239 -12.03 -9.09 -27.10
CA ARG A 239 -10.87 -9.79 -27.68
C ARG A 239 -10.05 -8.85 -28.56
#